data_441d6b6637f1bf1fecdfff7e60f400b4
#
_entry.id   441d6b6637f1bf1fecdfff7e60f400b4
#
_cell.length_a   1.000
_cell.length_b   1.000
_cell.length_c   1.000
_cell.angle_alpha   90.00
_cell.angle_beta   90.00
_cell.angle_gamma   90.00
#
_symmetry.space_group_name_H-M   'P 1'
#
loop_
_entity.id
_entity.type
_entity.pdbx_description
1 polymer ?
#
loop_
_entity_poly.entity_id
_entity_poly.type
_entity_poly.pdbx_seq_one_letter_code
_entity_poly.pdbx_strand_id
1 'polypeptide(L)'
;MNHPRLLSLATAVPPHLLRQQDAERFARHLFTDVLADDPRLALVFEHAEIEKRHLCVPLEWLGEDHDFTEKNALYVEHALTLGADVARKALAEAKLPPDSVDHLVFVSSTGLAAPSIDARLANVLELRDDVRRTPIWGLGCAGGAVGLSRSRDFALADPHARVLLVTLELCSLTFQRNDLSKKNLVACSLFADGAAAAVVSGVDGVAPRNGDMPPLELQGSRSTLWKDTLDVMGWDIDSAGLHVVFSRDIPTIVHEKVKPSLDAFLENCGLGMEQLDHLVAHPGGVKVLAAYANALGLPAEALDHAREVLREYGNMSAPTCLFMLDRFRRAREIAQGDHAVVTALGPGFSAEYVLVGRAA
;
A
#
# COMPACT_ATOMS: atom_id res chain seq x y z
N MET A 1 -26.96 9.53 2.65
CA MET A 1 -26.92 8.25 1.88
C MET A 1 -26.25 7.21 2.76
N ASN A 2 -26.68 5.95 2.71
CA ASN A 2 -25.97 4.90 3.43
C ASN A 2 -24.75 4.47 2.60
N HIS A 3 -23.58 4.43 3.22
CA HIS A 3 -22.32 4.09 2.57
C HIS A 3 -21.82 2.71 3.00
N PRO A 4 -21.07 1.98 2.16
CA PRO A 4 -20.33 0.80 2.56
C PRO A 4 -19.41 1.09 3.75
N ARG A 5 -19.16 0.08 4.58
CA ARG A 5 -18.44 0.25 5.84
C ARG A 5 -17.17 -0.58 5.90
N LEU A 6 -16.07 0.05 6.26
CA LEU A 6 -14.85 -0.63 6.66
C LEU A 6 -15.02 -1.14 8.09
N LEU A 7 -15.26 -2.44 8.25
CA LEU A 7 -15.53 -3.07 9.56
C LEU A 7 -14.23 -3.34 10.33
N SER A 8 -13.21 -3.81 9.63
CA SER A 8 -11.91 -4.16 10.20
C SER A 8 -10.77 -3.84 9.26
N LEU A 9 -9.59 -3.67 9.84
CA LEU A 9 -8.35 -3.47 9.10
C LEU A 9 -7.20 -4.02 9.93
N ALA A 10 -6.50 -5.01 9.39
CA ALA A 10 -5.37 -5.66 10.02
C ALA A 10 -4.12 -5.50 9.17
N THR A 11 -2.97 -5.49 9.83
CA THR A 11 -1.66 -5.37 9.19
C THR A 11 -0.74 -6.50 9.64
N ALA A 12 0.19 -6.88 8.78
CA ALA A 12 1.21 -7.88 9.08
C ALA A 12 2.51 -7.56 8.34
N VAL A 13 3.62 -7.93 8.96
CA VAL A 13 4.96 -7.83 8.38
C VAL A 13 5.66 -9.19 8.46
N PRO A 14 6.54 -9.52 7.52
CA PRO A 14 7.33 -10.75 7.59
C PRO A 14 8.40 -10.70 8.70
N PRO A 15 9.05 -11.83 9.00
CA PRO A 15 9.82 -12.00 10.24
C PRO A 15 11.19 -11.32 10.28
N HIS A 16 11.82 -11.04 9.14
CA HIS A 16 13.21 -10.55 9.12
C HIS A 16 13.26 -9.03 9.27
N LEU A 17 13.62 -8.58 10.48
CA LEU A 17 13.81 -7.15 10.76
C LEU A 17 15.14 -6.67 10.15
N LEU A 18 15.09 -5.63 9.33
CA LEU A 18 16.25 -4.94 8.76
C LEU A 18 16.32 -3.52 9.32
N ARG A 19 17.39 -3.20 10.05
CA ARG A 19 17.67 -1.83 10.48
C ARG A 19 18.27 -1.05 9.32
N GLN A 20 17.98 0.24 9.24
CA GLN A 20 18.46 1.09 8.13
C GLN A 20 19.99 1.13 8.06
N GLN A 21 20.67 1.11 9.20
CA GLN A 21 22.14 1.06 9.26
C GLN A 21 22.72 -0.24 8.65
N ASP A 22 22.00 -1.37 8.80
CA ASP A 22 22.41 -2.64 8.22
C ASP A 22 22.19 -2.64 6.72
N ALA A 23 21.09 -2.07 6.26
CA ALA A 23 20.82 -1.85 4.84
C ALA A 23 21.86 -0.95 4.18
N GLU A 24 22.27 0.13 4.85
CA GLU A 24 23.32 1.02 4.37
C GLU A 24 24.67 0.28 4.26
N ARG A 25 25.05 -0.49 5.30
CA ARG A 25 26.29 -1.29 5.26
C ARG A 25 26.29 -2.30 4.12
N PHE A 26 25.18 -3.00 3.93
CA PHE A 26 25.00 -3.93 2.82
C PHE A 26 25.14 -3.21 1.46
N ALA A 27 24.45 -2.09 1.28
CA ALA A 27 24.52 -1.31 0.05
C ALA A 27 25.93 -0.74 -0.21
N ARG A 28 26.64 -0.26 0.82
CA ARG A 28 28.04 0.21 0.69
C ARG A 28 28.98 -0.89 0.20
N HIS A 29 28.76 -2.13 0.59
CA HIS A 29 29.52 -3.27 0.10
C HIS A 29 29.17 -3.60 -1.36
N LEU A 30 27.90 -3.62 -1.70
CA LEU A 30 27.43 -4.00 -3.04
C LEU A 30 27.68 -2.92 -4.10
N PHE A 31 27.47 -1.65 -3.76
CA PHE A 31 27.60 -0.50 -4.66
C PHE A 31 28.95 0.23 -4.49
N THR A 32 30.02 -0.50 -4.16
CA THR A 32 31.34 0.09 -3.84
C THR A 32 31.82 1.05 -4.92
N ASP A 33 31.79 0.66 -6.20
CA ASP A 33 32.29 1.48 -7.31
C ASP A 33 31.40 2.72 -7.55
N VAL A 34 30.08 2.55 -7.48
CA VAL A 34 29.11 3.65 -7.64
C VAL A 34 29.26 4.70 -6.53
N LEU A 35 29.52 4.24 -5.31
CA LEU A 35 29.70 5.12 -4.16
C LEU A 35 31.11 5.72 -4.10
N ALA A 36 32.12 5.09 -4.74
CA ALA A 36 33.42 5.69 -4.91
C ALA A 36 33.36 6.90 -5.88
N ASP A 37 32.55 6.79 -6.95
CA ASP A 37 32.34 7.86 -7.93
C ASP A 37 31.54 9.04 -7.37
N ASP A 38 30.48 8.75 -6.55
CA ASP A 38 29.68 9.80 -5.89
C ASP A 38 29.31 9.37 -4.46
N PRO A 39 30.16 9.67 -3.46
CA PRO A 39 29.93 9.28 -2.06
C PRO A 39 28.64 9.86 -1.46
N ARG A 40 28.10 10.97 -2.02
CA ARG A 40 26.85 11.59 -1.55
C ARG A 40 25.63 10.72 -1.78
N LEU A 41 25.72 9.74 -2.69
CA LEU A 41 24.63 8.81 -2.92
C LEU A 41 24.30 7.96 -1.69
N ALA A 42 25.24 7.73 -0.78
CA ALA A 42 24.99 7.03 0.46
C ALA A 42 24.04 7.79 1.41
N LEU A 43 23.95 9.11 1.26
CA LEU A 43 23.00 9.94 2.04
C LEU A 43 21.54 9.59 1.80
N VAL A 44 21.21 8.80 0.75
CA VAL A 44 19.84 8.34 0.53
C VAL A 44 19.29 7.51 1.70
N PHE A 45 20.17 6.81 2.44
CA PHE A 45 19.77 6.03 3.62
C PHE A 45 19.41 6.92 4.81
N GLU A 46 20.19 7.97 5.05
CA GLU A 46 19.93 8.96 6.09
C GLU A 46 18.66 9.79 5.74
N HIS A 47 18.59 10.29 4.49
CA HIS A 47 17.49 11.12 4.02
C HIS A 47 16.18 10.36 3.82
N ALA A 48 16.17 9.02 3.87
CA ALA A 48 14.95 8.22 3.82
C ALA A 48 14.11 8.33 5.10
N GLU A 49 14.73 8.76 6.22
CA GLU A 49 14.08 8.85 7.55
C GLU A 49 13.46 7.52 8.01
N ILE A 50 14.02 6.40 7.55
CA ILE A 50 13.61 5.04 7.93
C ILE A 50 14.52 4.55 9.05
N GLU A 51 13.95 3.95 10.08
CA GLU A 51 14.72 3.31 11.16
C GLU A 51 14.85 1.81 10.94
N LYS A 52 13.73 1.19 10.53
CA LYS A 52 13.64 -0.26 10.35
C LYS A 52 12.62 -0.64 9.29
N ARG A 53 12.80 -1.84 8.76
CA ARG A 53 11.93 -2.48 7.77
C ARG A 53 11.81 -3.96 8.02
N HIS A 54 10.87 -4.62 7.36
CA HIS A 54 10.72 -6.05 7.42
C HIS A 54 10.85 -6.66 6.03
N LEU A 55 11.53 -7.81 5.95
CA LEU A 55 11.75 -8.55 4.71
C LEU A 55 11.26 -10.00 4.88
N CYS A 56 10.81 -10.61 3.80
CA CYS A 56 10.41 -12.02 3.81
C CYS A 56 11.62 -12.98 3.76
N VAL A 57 12.78 -12.49 3.35
CA VAL A 57 14.06 -13.22 3.32
C VAL A 57 15.09 -12.52 4.20
N PRO A 58 16.10 -13.22 4.73
CA PRO A 58 17.19 -12.60 5.48
C PRO A 58 18.05 -11.72 4.56
N LEU A 59 18.77 -10.75 5.15
CA LEU A 59 19.62 -9.81 4.39
C LEU A 59 20.75 -10.54 3.64
N GLU A 60 21.27 -11.60 4.20
CA GLU A 60 22.34 -12.43 3.62
C GLU A 60 21.90 -13.04 2.29
N TRP A 61 20.62 -13.46 2.19
CA TRP A 61 20.04 -13.98 0.96
C TRP A 61 20.08 -12.96 -0.18
N LEU A 62 19.83 -11.69 0.09
CA LEU A 62 19.92 -10.61 -0.92
C LEU A 62 21.36 -10.39 -1.42
N GLY A 63 22.38 -10.83 -0.67
CA GLY A 63 23.77 -10.80 -1.08
C GLY A 63 24.17 -11.89 -2.08
N GLU A 64 23.33 -12.89 -2.28
CA GLU A 64 23.54 -13.99 -3.21
C GLU A 64 22.87 -13.71 -4.57
N ASP A 65 23.24 -14.46 -5.60
CA ASP A 65 22.65 -14.29 -6.93
C ASP A 65 21.47 -15.27 -7.10
N HIS A 66 20.28 -14.73 -7.37
CA HIS A 66 19.05 -15.48 -7.50
C HIS A 66 18.35 -15.12 -8.81
N ASP A 67 17.90 -16.11 -9.55
CA ASP A 67 17.12 -15.89 -10.77
C ASP A 67 15.67 -15.52 -10.44
N PHE A 68 14.93 -15.12 -11.48
CA PHE A 68 13.52 -14.74 -11.33
C PHE A 68 12.65 -15.93 -10.90
N THR A 69 13.00 -17.15 -11.31
CA THR A 69 12.24 -18.35 -10.97
C THR A 69 12.26 -18.60 -9.46
N GLU A 70 13.44 -18.50 -8.87
CA GLU A 70 13.64 -18.68 -7.42
C GLU A 70 12.95 -17.56 -6.62
N LYS A 71 13.17 -16.29 -7.00
CA LYS A 71 12.49 -15.13 -6.38
C LYS A 71 10.97 -15.26 -6.42
N ASN A 72 10.43 -15.66 -7.59
CA ASN A 72 9.00 -15.80 -7.76
C ASN A 72 8.41 -17.04 -7.03
N ALA A 73 9.18 -18.10 -6.86
CA ALA A 73 8.76 -19.23 -6.04
C ALA A 73 8.60 -18.83 -4.57
N LEU A 74 9.58 -18.06 -4.03
CA LEU A 74 9.50 -17.48 -2.68
C LEU A 74 8.36 -16.49 -2.55
N TYR A 75 8.09 -15.67 -3.60
CA TYR A 75 6.92 -14.81 -3.61
C TYR A 75 5.63 -15.59 -3.40
N VAL A 76 5.41 -16.69 -4.13
CA VAL A 76 4.20 -17.51 -4.00
C VAL A 76 4.07 -18.09 -2.59
N GLU A 77 5.16 -18.60 -2.00
CA GLU A 77 5.18 -19.18 -0.66
C GLU A 77 4.87 -18.12 0.43
N HIS A 78 5.63 -17.03 0.44
CA HIS A 78 5.51 -15.98 1.46
C HIS A 78 4.22 -15.19 1.30
N ALA A 79 3.76 -14.93 0.05
CA ALA A 79 2.50 -14.25 -0.20
C ALA A 79 1.31 -15.05 0.34
N LEU A 80 1.33 -16.38 0.19
CA LEU A 80 0.28 -17.23 0.72
C LEU A 80 0.28 -17.21 2.26
N THR A 81 1.44 -17.35 2.87
CA THR A 81 1.58 -17.41 4.33
C THR A 81 1.16 -16.08 4.98
N LEU A 82 1.77 -14.98 4.53
CA LEU A 82 1.52 -13.64 5.10
C LEU A 82 0.11 -13.13 4.77
N GLY A 83 -0.37 -13.41 3.54
CA GLY A 83 -1.71 -13.05 3.11
C GLY A 83 -2.80 -13.77 3.89
N ALA A 84 -2.60 -15.07 4.18
CA ALA A 84 -3.53 -15.84 5.01
C ALA A 84 -3.53 -15.36 6.48
N ASP A 85 -2.37 -15.03 7.03
CA ASP A 85 -2.26 -14.50 8.39
C ASP A 85 -3.02 -13.18 8.55
N VAL A 86 -2.76 -12.21 7.66
CA VAL A 86 -3.41 -10.90 7.73
C VAL A 86 -4.91 -10.98 7.46
N ALA A 87 -5.35 -11.85 6.53
CA ALA A 87 -6.77 -12.07 6.23
C ALA A 87 -7.51 -12.64 7.45
N ARG A 88 -6.94 -13.65 8.13
CA ARG A 88 -7.51 -14.20 9.37
C ARG A 88 -7.62 -13.17 10.47
N LYS A 89 -6.61 -12.30 10.63
CA LYS A 89 -6.65 -11.20 11.61
C LYS A 89 -7.78 -10.22 11.30
N ALA A 90 -7.97 -9.83 10.04
CA ALA A 90 -9.04 -8.92 9.64
C ALA A 90 -10.42 -9.54 9.85
N LEU A 91 -10.62 -10.81 9.47
CA LEU A 91 -11.88 -11.53 9.70
C LEU A 91 -12.18 -11.69 11.18
N ALA A 92 -11.18 -12.03 12.00
CA ALA A 92 -11.33 -12.15 13.46
C ALA A 92 -11.72 -10.82 14.11
N GLU A 93 -11.11 -9.71 13.70
CA GLU A 93 -11.47 -8.38 14.19
C GLU A 93 -12.90 -8.01 13.78
N ALA A 94 -13.31 -8.34 12.53
CA ALA A 94 -14.70 -8.16 12.08
C ALA A 94 -15.68 -9.14 12.72
N LYS A 95 -15.21 -10.16 13.47
CA LYS A 95 -16.00 -11.26 14.03
C LYS A 95 -16.81 -12.01 12.98
N LEU A 96 -16.20 -12.23 11.82
CA LEU A 96 -16.79 -12.90 10.68
C LEU A 96 -16.07 -14.23 10.40
N PRO A 97 -16.81 -15.32 10.14
CA PRO A 97 -16.20 -16.55 9.69
C PRO A 97 -15.78 -16.45 8.21
N PRO A 98 -14.77 -17.22 7.76
CA PRO A 98 -14.28 -17.18 6.38
C PRO A 98 -15.36 -17.47 5.32
N ASP A 99 -16.26 -18.38 5.60
CA ASP A 99 -17.39 -18.76 4.72
C ASP A 99 -18.44 -17.64 4.55
N SER A 100 -18.31 -16.56 5.29
CA SER A 100 -19.16 -15.36 5.13
C SER A 100 -18.69 -14.41 4.04
N VAL A 101 -17.50 -14.60 3.48
CA VAL A 101 -16.91 -13.71 2.46
C VAL A 101 -17.58 -13.96 1.11
N ASP A 102 -18.13 -12.89 0.52
CA ASP A 102 -18.78 -12.93 -0.79
C ASP A 102 -17.82 -12.58 -1.93
N HIS A 103 -16.80 -11.75 -1.64
CA HIS A 103 -15.84 -11.31 -2.63
C HIS A 103 -14.44 -11.18 -2.01
N LEU A 104 -13.43 -11.77 -2.66
CA LEU A 104 -12.01 -11.60 -2.33
C LEU A 104 -11.34 -10.69 -3.37
N VAL A 105 -10.86 -9.54 -2.94
CA VAL A 105 -10.01 -8.64 -3.72
C VAL A 105 -8.57 -8.84 -3.26
N PHE A 106 -7.68 -9.20 -4.17
CA PHE A 106 -6.25 -9.40 -3.89
C PHE A 106 -5.41 -8.44 -4.73
N VAL A 107 -4.54 -7.67 -4.09
CA VAL A 107 -3.70 -6.68 -4.75
C VAL A 107 -2.24 -6.96 -4.45
N SER A 108 -1.44 -7.18 -5.51
CA SER A 108 0.01 -7.33 -5.41
C SER A 108 0.67 -7.09 -6.76
N SER A 109 1.87 -6.51 -6.77
CA SER A 109 2.63 -6.19 -7.99
C SER A 109 4.09 -6.66 -7.94
N THR A 110 4.48 -7.44 -6.92
CA THR A 110 5.88 -7.84 -6.68
C THR A 110 6.19 -9.30 -7.04
N GLY A 111 5.23 -9.99 -7.67
CA GLY A 111 5.41 -11.34 -8.18
C GLY A 111 4.24 -11.80 -9.04
N LEU A 112 4.34 -13.00 -9.60
CA LEU A 112 3.38 -13.56 -10.55
C LEU A 112 2.96 -14.98 -10.10
N ALA A 113 1.68 -15.29 -10.26
CA ALA A 113 1.17 -16.65 -10.03
C ALA A 113 -0.03 -16.96 -10.93
N ALA A 114 -0.05 -18.18 -11.48
CA ALA A 114 -1.22 -18.78 -12.13
C ALA A 114 -1.34 -20.25 -11.71
N PRO A 115 -2.38 -20.67 -10.94
CA PRO A 115 -3.48 -19.86 -10.38
C PRO A 115 -2.97 -18.74 -9.47
N SER A 116 -3.68 -17.60 -9.52
CA SER A 116 -3.33 -16.39 -8.76
C SER A 116 -3.40 -16.60 -7.24
N ILE A 117 -2.75 -15.73 -6.47
CA ILE A 117 -2.65 -15.86 -5.00
C ILE A 117 -4.04 -15.84 -4.33
N ASP A 118 -5.01 -15.08 -4.86
CA ASP A 118 -6.40 -15.09 -4.37
C ASP A 118 -7.04 -16.49 -4.45
N ALA A 119 -6.79 -17.25 -5.53
CA ALA A 119 -7.28 -18.61 -5.64
C ALA A 119 -6.69 -19.53 -4.57
N ARG A 120 -5.40 -19.36 -4.28
CA ARG A 120 -4.69 -20.12 -3.24
C ARG A 120 -5.15 -19.71 -1.84
N LEU A 121 -5.34 -18.40 -1.61
CA LEU A 121 -5.88 -17.87 -0.35
C LEU A 121 -7.30 -18.37 -0.09
N ALA A 122 -8.18 -18.41 -1.11
CA ALA A 122 -9.53 -18.94 -0.97
C ALA A 122 -9.53 -20.37 -0.45
N ASN A 123 -8.61 -21.21 -0.93
CA ASN A 123 -8.44 -22.59 -0.45
C ASN A 123 -7.90 -22.65 1.00
N VAL A 124 -6.84 -21.89 1.32
CA VAL A 124 -6.20 -21.91 2.65
C VAL A 124 -7.09 -21.29 3.74
N LEU A 125 -7.93 -20.35 3.36
CA LEU A 125 -8.90 -19.70 4.25
C LEU A 125 -10.23 -20.44 4.33
N GLU A 126 -10.43 -21.48 3.51
CA GLU A 126 -11.68 -22.25 3.43
C GLU A 126 -12.88 -21.35 3.12
N LEU A 127 -12.70 -20.42 2.16
CA LEU A 127 -13.80 -19.59 1.67
C LEU A 127 -14.80 -20.47 0.90
N ARG A 128 -16.04 -19.97 0.74
CA ARG A 128 -17.07 -20.67 -0.05
C ARG A 128 -16.60 -20.91 -1.49
N ASP A 129 -17.11 -21.92 -2.13
CA ASP A 129 -16.80 -22.29 -3.51
C ASP A 129 -17.35 -21.29 -4.55
N ASP A 130 -18.38 -20.52 -4.19
CA ASP A 130 -18.98 -19.46 -4.98
C ASP A 130 -18.41 -18.05 -4.73
N VAL A 131 -17.34 -17.95 -3.89
CA VAL A 131 -16.65 -16.67 -3.64
C VAL A 131 -16.17 -16.04 -4.94
N ARG A 132 -16.54 -14.79 -5.17
CA ARG A 132 -16.03 -14.01 -6.31
C ARG A 132 -14.61 -13.57 -6.03
N ARG A 133 -13.76 -13.54 -7.06
CA ARG A 133 -12.34 -13.20 -6.91
C ARG A 133 -11.94 -12.12 -7.90
N THR A 134 -11.17 -11.12 -7.42
CA THR A 134 -10.64 -10.04 -8.24
C THR A 134 -9.16 -9.85 -7.92
N PRO A 135 -8.25 -10.54 -8.63
CA PRO A 135 -6.82 -10.24 -8.55
C PRO A 135 -6.51 -8.95 -9.32
N ILE A 136 -5.73 -8.07 -8.69
CA ILE A 136 -5.28 -6.79 -9.25
C ILE A 136 -3.77 -6.77 -9.25
N TRP A 137 -3.17 -6.53 -10.41
CA TRP A 137 -1.73 -6.45 -10.61
C TRP A 137 -1.35 -5.16 -11.37
N GLY A 138 -0.13 -4.64 -11.15
CA GLY A 138 0.42 -3.53 -11.93
C GLY A 138 0.10 -2.13 -11.41
N LEU A 139 -0.54 -1.99 -10.24
CA LEU A 139 -0.89 -0.68 -9.65
C LEU A 139 0.10 -0.20 -8.58
N GLY A 140 1.08 -1.02 -8.19
CA GLY A 140 2.13 -0.66 -7.23
C GLY A 140 1.57 0.05 -6.00
N CYS A 141 2.18 1.19 -5.65
CA CYS A 141 1.81 1.95 -4.44
C CYS A 141 0.35 2.44 -4.40
N ALA A 142 -0.31 2.61 -5.56
CA ALA A 142 -1.74 2.97 -5.62
C ALA A 142 -2.65 1.79 -5.22
N GLY A 143 -2.13 0.57 -5.24
CA GLY A 143 -2.92 -0.66 -5.11
C GLY A 143 -3.77 -0.75 -3.85
N GLY A 144 -3.30 -0.20 -2.72
CA GLY A 144 -4.09 -0.20 -1.48
C GLY A 144 -5.35 0.66 -1.55
N ALA A 145 -5.21 1.89 -2.06
CA ALA A 145 -6.34 2.80 -2.26
C ALA A 145 -7.30 2.26 -3.35
N VAL A 146 -6.76 1.68 -4.44
CA VAL A 146 -7.58 1.01 -5.47
C VAL A 146 -8.34 -0.17 -4.88
N GLY A 147 -7.69 -1.00 -4.07
CA GLY A 147 -8.34 -2.13 -3.41
C GLY A 147 -9.52 -1.70 -2.54
N LEU A 148 -9.37 -0.62 -1.76
CA LEU A 148 -10.49 -0.04 -1.00
C LEU A 148 -11.59 0.49 -1.91
N SER A 149 -11.24 1.21 -2.99
CA SER A 149 -12.18 1.73 -3.98
C SER A 149 -12.99 0.60 -4.61
N ARG A 150 -12.36 -0.48 -5.07
CA ARG A 150 -13.04 -1.64 -5.68
C ARG A 150 -13.88 -2.40 -4.66
N SER A 151 -13.40 -2.54 -3.43
CA SER A 151 -14.19 -3.16 -2.35
C SER A 151 -15.45 -2.35 -2.05
N ARG A 152 -15.36 -1.01 -2.07
CA ARG A 152 -16.50 -0.11 -1.99
C ARG A 152 -17.50 -0.33 -3.14
N ASP A 153 -17.01 -0.39 -4.38
CA ASP A 153 -17.86 -0.57 -5.57
C ASP A 153 -18.64 -1.89 -5.51
N PHE A 154 -18.01 -3.00 -5.09
CA PHE A 154 -18.67 -4.28 -4.89
C PHE A 154 -19.71 -4.24 -3.76
N ALA A 155 -19.38 -3.57 -2.67
CA ALA A 155 -20.28 -3.41 -1.53
C ALA A 155 -21.45 -2.44 -1.81
N LEU A 156 -21.32 -1.53 -2.77
CA LEU A 156 -22.41 -0.71 -3.29
C LEU A 156 -23.34 -1.49 -4.20
N ALA A 157 -22.78 -2.39 -5.02
CA ALA A 157 -23.56 -3.20 -5.95
C ALA A 157 -24.43 -4.26 -5.24
N ASP A 158 -23.99 -4.71 -4.05
CA ASP A 158 -24.71 -5.65 -3.20
C ASP A 158 -24.72 -5.16 -1.75
N PRO A 159 -25.85 -4.64 -1.23
CA PRO A 159 -25.95 -4.10 0.13
C PRO A 159 -25.63 -5.11 1.24
N HIS A 160 -25.68 -6.39 0.97
CA HIS A 160 -25.38 -7.46 1.93
C HIS A 160 -23.97 -8.01 1.80
N ALA A 161 -23.23 -7.64 0.74
CA ALA A 161 -21.91 -8.19 0.46
C ALA A 161 -20.91 -7.95 1.59
N ARG A 162 -20.03 -8.93 1.76
CA ARG A 162 -18.84 -8.87 2.61
C ARG A 162 -17.61 -9.07 1.73
N VAL A 163 -16.85 -8.02 1.57
CA VAL A 163 -15.67 -7.99 0.70
C VAL A 163 -14.42 -8.07 1.57
N LEU A 164 -13.61 -9.10 1.36
CA LEU A 164 -12.29 -9.22 1.95
C LEU A 164 -11.27 -8.65 0.96
N LEU A 165 -10.64 -7.54 1.33
CA LEU A 165 -9.48 -7.00 0.63
C LEU A 165 -8.21 -7.53 1.27
N VAL A 166 -7.28 -8.01 0.46
CA VAL A 166 -5.91 -8.35 0.87
C VAL A 166 -4.94 -7.62 -0.05
N THR A 167 -4.08 -6.79 0.51
CA THR A 167 -2.96 -6.16 -0.20
C THR A 167 -1.66 -6.72 0.33
N LEU A 168 -0.73 -7.06 -0.56
CA LEU A 168 0.53 -7.67 -0.17
C LEU A 168 1.62 -7.30 -1.14
N GLU A 169 2.78 -6.91 -0.62
CA GLU A 169 3.98 -6.70 -1.44
C GLU A 169 5.20 -7.28 -0.76
N LEU A 170 6.01 -7.97 -1.53
CA LEU A 170 7.30 -8.53 -1.13
C LEU A 170 8.39 -7.86 -1.98
N CYS A 171 8.60 -6.57 -1.73
CA CYS A 171 9.51 -5.74 -2.53
C CYS A 171 10.97 -6.23 -2.43
N SER A 172 11.33 -6.90 -1.33
CA SER A 172 12.67 -7.48 -1.18
C SER A 172 13.00 -8.49 -2.28
N LEU A 173 12.00 -9.23 -2.77
CA LEU A 173 12.18 -10.22 -3.84
C LEU A 173 12.33 -9.59 -5.25
N THR A 174 12.02 -8.29 -5.38
CA THR A 174 12.25 -7.57 -6.64
C THR A 174 13.65 -6.94 -6.71
N PHE A 175 14.43 -7.03 -5.64
CA PHE A 175 15.78 -6.50 -5.60
C PHE A 175 16.68 -7.17 -6.66
N GLN A 176 17.41 -6.33 -7.43
CA GLN A 176 18.31 -6.78 -8.48
C GLN A 176 19.76 -6.59 -8.03
N ARG A 177 20.40 -7.66 -7.55
CA ARG A 177 21.76 -7.62 -7.02
C ARG A 177 22.78 -7.11 -8.05
N ASN A 178 22.59 -7.46 -9.31
CA ASN A 178 23.50 -7.13 -10.40
C ASN A 178 23.17 -5.77 -11.07
N ASP A 179 22.10 -5.08 -10.67
CA ASP A 179 21.81 -3.73 -11.11
C ASP A 179 22.46 -2.70 -10.16
N LEU A 180 23.60 -2.17 -10.56
CA LEU A 180 24.34 -1.15 -9.82
C LEU A 180 23.87 0.28 -10.14
N SER A 181 22.67 0.46 -10.69
CA SER A 181 22.10 1.77 -10.98
C SER A 181 21.76 2.56 -9.69
N LYS A 182 21.76 3.90 -9.82
CA LYS A 182 21.28 4.78 -8.75
C LYS A 182 19.84 4.53 -8.36
N LYS A 183 19.00 4.08 -9.30
CA LYS A 183 17.58 3.73 -9.05
C LYS A 183 17.48 2.54 -8.07
N ASN A 184 18.26 1.49 -8.33
CA ASN A 184 18.27 0.30 -7.47
C ASN A 184 18.87 0.62 -6.08
N LEU A 185 19.88 1.49 -5.98
CA LEU A 185 20.40 1.98 -4.70
C LEU A 185 19.33 2.72 -3.89
N VAL A 186 18.54 3.59 -4.54
CA VAL A 186 17.40 4.29 -3.89
C VAL A 186 16.34 3.28 -3.47
N ALA A 187 16.02 2.29 -4.30
CA ALA A 187 15.08 1.21 -3.95
C ALA A 187 15.54 0.46 -2.70
N CYS A 188 16.84 0.12 -2.60
CA CYS A 188 17.42 -0.48 -1.40
C CYS A 188 17.24 0.36 -0.14
N SER A 189 17.22 1.69 -0.25
CA SER A 189 17.05 2.57 0.91
C SER A 189 15.61 2.73 1.37
N LEU A 190 14.62 2.40 0.53
CA LEU A 190 13.20 2.73 0.74
C LEU A 190 12.29 1.51 0.95
N PHE A 191 12.41 0.48 0.08
CA PHE A 191 11.41 -0.58 0.00
C PHE A 191 11.47 -1.60 1.13
N ALA A 192 10.30 -2.12 1.44
CA ALA A 192 10.05 -3.11 2.48
C ALA A 192 8.95 -4.07 2.05
N ASP A 193 8.73 -5.12 2.83
CA ASP A 193 7.67 -6.11 2.64
C ASP A 193 6.57 -5.93 3.68
N GLY A 194 5.33 -6.19 3.28
CA GLY A 194 4.21 -6.14 4.20
C GLY A 194 2.89 -6.56 3.57
N ALA A 195 1.90 -6.75 4.40
CA ALA A 195 0.53 -7.06 4.00
C ALA A 195 -0.48 -6.33 4.86
N ALA A 196 -1.62 -5.99 4.28
CA ALA A 196 -2.79 -5.50 4.98
C ALA A 196 -4.05 -6.18 4.46
N ALA A 197 -5.02 -6.40 5.34
CA ALA A 197 -6.33 -6.90 4.94
C ALA A 197 -7.44 -6.09 5.59
N ALA A 198 -8.51 -5.86 4.85
CA ALA A 198 -9.67 -5.11 5.29
C ALA A 198 -10.95 -5.88 4.98
N VAL A 199 -11.92 -5.78 5.88
CA VAL A 199 -13.28 -6.27 5.62
C VAL A 199 -14.19 -5.07 5.37
N VAL A 200 -14.77 -5.02 4.17
CA VAL A 200 -15.73 -4.00 3.76
C VAL A 200 -17.11 -4.65 3.64
N SER A 201 -18.10 -4.04 4.23
CA SER A 201 -19.49 -4.52 4.19
C SER A 201 -20.36 -3.55 3.39
N GLY A 202 -21.31 -4.09 2.66
CA GLY A 202 -22.45 -3.32 2.17
C GLY A 202 -23.25 -2.74 3.33
N VAL A 203 -24.17 -1.83 3.01
CA VAL A 203 -24.92 -1.03 4.01
C VAL A 203 -25.76 -1.87 4.96
N ASP A 204 -26.23 -3.03 4.51
CA ASP A 204 -27.09 -3.96 5.25
C ASP A 204 -26.34 -5.23 5.69
N GLY A 205 -25.03 -5.34 5.40
CA GLY A 205 -24.30 -6.57 5.57
C GLY A 205 -24.01 -6.98 7.01
N VAL A 206 -23.53 -6.05 7.86
CA VAL A 206 -23.22 -6.31 9.27
C VAL A 206 -23.40 -5.04 10.09
N ALA A 207 -24.12 -5.14 11.20
CA ALA A 207 -24.22 -4.06 12.17
C ALA A 207 -23.03 -4.11 13.16
N PRO A 208 -22.41 -2.97 13.52
CA PRO A 208 -21.43 -2.89 14.59
C PRO A 208 -22.03 -3.40 15.91
N ARG A 209 -21.22 -4.13 16.69
CA ARG A 209 -21.62 -4.59 18.03
C ARG A 209 -21.06 -3.65 19.08
N ASN A 210 -21.74 -3.56 20.24
CA ASN A 210 -21.24 -2.78 21.37
C ASN A 210 -19.83 -3.25 21.77
N GLY A 211 -18.91 -2.29 21.89
CA GLY A 211 -17.50 -2.54 22.20
C GLY A 211 -16.60 -2.75 20.98
N ASP A 212 -17.15 -2.84 19.79
CA ASP A 212 -16.36 -2.88 18.56
C ASP A 212 -15.75 -1.50 18.26
N MET A 213 -14.66 -1.50 17.48
CA MET A 213 -14.15 -0.26 16.91
C MET A 213 -15.20 0.28 15.92
N PRO A 214 -15.57 1.57 16.00
CA PRO A 214 -16.54 2.13 15.09
C PRO A 214 -16.08 1.97 13.63
N PRO A 215 -16.95 1.51 12.73
CA PRO A 215 -16.61 1.39 11.33
C PRO A 215 -16.42 2.77 10.68
N LEU A 216 -15.55 2.83 9.68
CA LEU A 216 -15.46 3.98 8.80
C LEU A 216 -16.36 3.76 7.59
N GLU A 217 -17.02 4.81 7.12
CA GLU A 217 -17.79 4.80 5.89
C GLU A 217 -16.91 5.11 4.69
N LEU A 218 -17.06 4.36 3.60
CA LEU A 218 -16.41 4.61 2.33
C LEU A 218 -17.33 5.46 1.45
N GLN A 219 -17.22 6.79 1.57
CA GLN A 219 -18.20 7.74 1.07
C GLN A 219 -18.05 8.05 -0.42
N GLY A 220 -16.80 8.04 -0.94
CA GLY A 220 -16.51 8.32 -2.33
C GLY A 220 -15.18 7.72 -2.77
N SER A 221 -14.98 7.57 -4.08
CA SER A 221 -13.68 7.21 -4.64
C SER A 221 -13.47 7.79 -6.04
N ARG A 222 -12.22 8.00 -6.43
CA ARG A 222 -11.84 8.46 -7.75
C ARG A 222 -10.45 7.98 -8.12
N SER A 223 -10.30 7.54 -9.38
CA SER A 223 -9.00 7.31 -10.02
C SER A 223 -8.71 8.45 -10.99
N THR A 224 -7.47 8.91 -11.01
CA THR A 224 -6.97 9.87 -12.00
C THR A 224 -5.73 9.31 -12.65
N LEU A 225 -5.80 9.03 -13.95
CA LEU A 225 -4.68 8.61 -14.77
C LEU A 225 -4.20 9.80 -15.61
N TRP A 226 -2.92 10.16 -15.52
CA TRP A 226 -2.32 11.20 -16.35
C TRP A 226 -1.73 10.60 -17.62
N LYS A 227 -2.05 11.22 -18.75
CA LYS A 227 -1.52 10.78 -20.05
C LYS A 227 -0.03 11.07 -20.16
N ASP A 228 0.65 10.30 -20.99
CA ASP A 228 2.07 10.47 -21.35
C ASP A 228 3.02 10.42 -20.13
N THR A 229 2.74 9.52 -19.18
CA THR A 229 3.49 9.36 -17.92
C THR A 229 3.82 7.90 -17.58
N LEU A 230 3.86 7.02 -18.57
CA LEU A 230 4.10 5.58 -18.37
C LEU A 230 5.51 5.27 -17.83
N ASP A 231 6.45 6.16 -18.07
CA ASP A 231 7.86 6.08 -17.66
C ASP A 231 8.16 6.68 -16.28
N VAL A 232 7.12 7.19 -15.58
CA VAL A 232 7.29 7.87 -14.29
C VAL A 232 7.51 6.88 -13.14
N MET A 233 6.75 5.79 -13.13
CA MET A 233 6.83 4.77 -12.08
C MET A 233 6.33 3.43 -12.61
N GLY A 234 6.99 2.34 -12.23
CA GLY A 234 6.57 0.99 -12.62
C GLY A 234 7.67 -0.04 -12.51
N TRP A 235 7.50 -1.10 -13.27
CA TRP A 235 8.46 -2.17 -13.47
C TRP A 235 8.84 -2.29 -14.93
N ASP A 236 10.15 -2.32 -15.22
CA ASP A 236 10.68 -2.94 -16.43
C ASP A 236 10.87 -4.43 -16.15
N ILE A 237 10.36 -5.30 -17.03
CA ILE A 237 10.35 -6.74 -16.82
C ILE A 237 11.20 -7.42 -17.88
N ASP A 238 12.19 -8.18 -17.43
CA ASP A 238 13.05 -8.99 -18.30
C ASP A 238 13.29 -10.40 -17.72
N SER A 239 14.25 -11.13 -18.26
CA SER A 239 14.61 -12.48 -17.78
C SER A 239 15.19 -12.50 -16.36
N ALA A 240 15.73 -11.38 -15.85
CA ALA A 240 16.23 -11.27 -14.49
C ALA A 240 15.12 -10.90 -13.48
N GLY A 241 13.97 -10.47 -13.97
CA GLY A 241 12.78 -10.17 -13.15
C GLY A 241 12.26 -8.76 -13.28
N LEU A 242 11.84 -8.17 -12.14
CA LEU A 242 11.21 -6.87 -12.04
C LEU A 242 12.26 -5.81 -11.68
N HIS A 243 12.50 -4.86 -12.59
CA HIS A 243 13.41 -3.73 -12.38
C HIS A 243 12.63 -2.46 -12.09
N VAL A 244 12.98 -1.79 -11.01
CA VAL A 244 12.25 -0.58 -10.60
C VAL A 244 12.42 0.57 -11.59
N VAL A 245 11.30 1.18 -11.93
CA VAL A 245 11.25 2.44 -12.67
C VAL A 245 10.82 3.56 -11.73
N PHE A 246 11.70 4.58 -11.58
CA PHE A 246 11.41 5.80 -10.84
C PHE A 246 11.91 7.01 -11.61
N SER A 247 11.01 7.94 -11.90
CA SER A 247 11.40 9.26 -12.39
C SER A 247 11.82 10.17 -11.22
N ARG A 248 12.79 11.03 -11.51
CA ARG A 248 13.17 12.14 -10.61
C ARG A 248 12.11 13.23 -10.54
N ASP A 249 11.17 13.22 -11.50
CA ASP A 249 10.15 14.24 -11.66
C ASP A 249 8.91 13.99 -10.80
N ILE A 250 8.84 12.85 -10.10
CA ILE A 250 7.69 12.52 -9.22
C ILE A 250 7.32 13.69 -8.29
N PRO A 251 8.25 14.32 -7.53
CA PRO A 251 7.88 15.45 -6.67
C PRO A 251 7.29 16.65 -7.44
N THR A 252 7.79 16.92 -8.65
CA THR A 252 7.26 17.99 -9.52
C THR A 252 5.85 17.65 -9.99
N ILE A 253 5.63 16.42 -10.47
CA ILE A 253 4.31 15.95 -10.90
C ILE A 253 3.30 16.00 -9.73
N VAL A 254 3.73 15.60 -8.53
CA VAL A 254 2.90 15.70 -7.31
C VAL A 254 2.51 17.16 -7.05
N HIS A 255 3.49 18.06 -7.09
CA HIS A 255 3.25 19.49 -6.85
C HIS A 255 2.27 20.10 -7.85
N GLU A 256 2.38 19.75 -9.13
CA GLU A 256 1.57 20.34 -10.19
C GLU A 256 0.18 19.71 -10.34
N LYS A 257 0.05 18.38 -10.10
CA LYS A 257 -1.11 17.62 -10.54
C LYS A 257 -2.00 17.10 -9.40
N VAL A 258 -1.45 16.93 -8.18
CA VAL A 258 -2.22 16.32 -7.09
C VAL A 258 -3.31 17.27 -6.60
N LYS A 259 -2.99 18.54 -6.36
CA LYS A 259 -3.99 19.49 -5.84
C LYS A 259 -5.20 19.62 -6.77
N PRO A 260 -5.05 19.91 -8.08
CA PRO A 260 -6.21 20.00 -8.97
C PRO A 260 -7.03 18.70 -9.05
N SER A 261 -6.36 17.55 -8.96
CA SER A 261 -7.03 16.25 -8.98
C SER A 261 -7.81 15.97 -7.70
N LEU A 262 -7.26 16.34 -6.54
CA LEU A 262 -7.92 16.21 -5.24
C LEU A 262 -9.09 17.18 -5.12
N ASP A 263 -8.92 18.45 -5.52
CA ASP A 263 -9.99 19.46 -5.54
C ASP A 263 -11.19 18.95 -6.35
N ALA A 264 -10.95 18.46 -7.58
CA ALA A 264 -12.00 17.90 -8.44
C ALA A 264 -12.64 16.63 -7.87
N PHE A 265 -11.92 15.86 -7.04
CA PHE A 265 -12.51 14.72 -6.33
C PHE A 265 -13.43 15.18 -5.20
N LEU A 266 -12.98 16.13 -4.38
CA LEU A 266 -13.76 16.67 -3.26
C LEU A 266 -15.02 17.36 -3.76
N GLU A 267 -14.93 18.18 -4.83
CA GLU A 267 -16.09 18.80 -5.48
C GLU A 267 -17.15 17.77 -5.91
N ASN A 268 -16.73 16.63 -6.49
CA ASN A 268 -17.65 15.55 -6.85
C ASN A 268 -18.30 14.89 -5.63
N CYS A 269 -17.69 15.00 -4.46
CA CYS A 269 -18.26 14.55 -3.19
C CYS A 269 -19.09 15.64 -2.48
N GLY A 270 -19.17 16.83 -3.06
CA GLY A 270 -19.87 18.00 -2.48
C GLY A 270 -19.10 18.69 -1.36
N LEU A 271 -17.77 18.54 -1.35
CA LEU A 271 -16.86 19.09 -0.33
C LEU A 271 -15.86 20.07 -0.95
N GLY A 272 -15.36 20.99 -0.12
CA GLY A 272 -14.17 21.78 -0.43
C GLY A 272 -12.96 21.31 0.38
N MET A 273 -11.77 21.82 0.03
CA MET A 273 -10.53 21.50 0.76
C MET A 273 -10.58 21.90 2.24
N GLU A 274 -11.34 22.95 2.57
CA GLU A 274 -11.53 23.45 3.95
C GLU A 274 -12.35 22.50 4.83
N GLN A 275 -13.01 21.51 4.22
CA GLN A 275 -13.82 20.50 4.90
C GLN A 275 -13.07 19.16 5.01
N LEU A 276 -11.83 19.09 4.51
CA LEU A 276 -10.97 17.93 4.65
C LEU A 276 -10.20 18.01 5.97
N ASP A 277 -10.55 17.17 6.93
CA ASP A 277 -9.94 17.15 8.26
C ASP A 277 -8.63 16.37 8.26
N HIS A 278 -8.54 15.26 7.50
CA HIS A 278 -7.38 14.38 7.51
C HIS A 278 -6.96 13.94 6.12
N LEU A 279 -5.63 13.89 5.90
CA LEU A 279 -5.03 13.32 4.69
C LEU A 279 -4.24 12.06 5.04
N VAL A 280 -4.76 10.90 4.67
CA VAL A 280 -4.11 9.58 4.81
C VAL A 280 -3.30 9.30 3.56
N ALA A 281 -2.17 10.02 3.41
CA ALA A 281 -1.33 9.95 2.22
C ALA A 281 -0.33 8.79 2.31
N HIS A 282 -0.21 7.99 1.24
CA HIS A 282 0.83 6.97 1.11
C HIS A 282 2.23 7.58 1.21
N PRO A 283 3.08 7.17 2.17
CA PRO A 283 4.42 7.69 2.32
C PRO A 283 5.39 7.03 1.33
N GLY A 284 5.36 7.42 0.07
CA GLY A 284 6.26 6.91 -0.96
C GLY A 284 7.74 7.24 -0.73
N GLY A 285 8.02 8.19 0.16
CA GLY A 285 9.32 8.67 0.59
C GLY A 285 9.23 10.12 1.04
N VAL A 286 10.23 10.60 1.79
CA VAL A 286 10.24 11.94 2.42
C VAL A 286 10.01 13.07 1.40
N LYS A 287 10.62 12.98 0.21
CA LYS A 287 10.44 13.98 -0.86
C LYS A 287 9.01 14.02 -1.40
N VAL A 288 8.34 12.88 -1.46
CA VAL A 288 6.93 12.79 -1.88
C VAL A 288 6.03 13.42 -0.83
N LEU A 289 6.27 13.14 0.46
CA LEU A 289 5.54 13.78 1.56
C LEU A 289 5.72 15.30 1.57
N ALA A 290 6.96 15.78 1.37
CA ALA A 290 7.23 17.21 1.26
C ALA A 290 6.50 17.84 0.05
N ALA A 291 6.43 17.14 -1.08
CA ALA A 291 5.69 17.59 -2.25
C ALA A 291 4.18 17.68 -1.98
N TYR A 292 3.59 16.71 -1.27
CA TYR A 292 2.19 16.79 -0.81
C TYR A 292 1.95 18.01 0.09
N ALA A 293 2.79 18.19 1.12
CA ALA A 293 2.66 19.31 2.04
C ALA A 293 2.69 20.66 1.30
N ASN A 294 3.65 20.83 0.39
CA ASN A 294 3.80 22.05 -0.40
C ASN A 294 2.64 22.26 -1.38
N ALA A 295 2.22 21.20 -2.11
CA ALA A 295 1.15 21.31 -3.11
C ALA A 295 -0.20 21.63 -2.49
N LEU A 296 -0.47 21.12 -1.29
CA LEU A 296 -1.76 21.25 -0.61
C LEU A 296 -1.75 22.35 0.46
N GLY A 297 -0.61 22.99 0.73
CA GLY A 297 -0.48 24.00 1.77
C GLY A 297 -0.70 23.45 3.17
N LEU A 298 -0.32 22.21 3.42
CA LEU A 298 -0.54 21.53 4.70
C LEU A 298 0.50 21.98 5.74
N PRO A 299 0.12 22.08 7.02
CA PRO A 299 1.07 22.26 8.10
C PRO A 299 1.99 21.05 8.24
N ALA A 300 3.17 21.23 8.83
CA ALA A 300 4.22 20.20 8.88
C ALA A 300 3.75 18.89 9.58
N GLU A 301 2.94 19.04 10.61
CA GLU A 301 2.39 17.97 11.44
C GLU A 301 1.28 17.15 10.76
N ALA A 302 0.65 17.67 9.72
CA ALA A 302 -0.44 16.95 9.02
C ALA A 302 -0.02 15.60 8.40
N LEU A 303 1.29 15.39 8.22
CA LEU A 303 1.85 14.16 7.66
C LEU A 303 2.73 13.37 8.66
N ASP A 304 2.61 13.66 9.96
CA ASP A 304 3.43 12.99 10.98
C ASP A 304 3.18 11.46 11.02
N HIS A 305 1.93 11.03 10.94
CA HIS A 305 1.63 9.59 10.83
C HIS A 305 2.26 8.94 9.59
N ALA A 306 2.33 9.67 8.48
CA ALA A 306 2.97 9.18 7.26
C ALA A 306 4.49 9.01 7.47
N ARG A 307 5.14 9.98 8.14
CA ARG A 307 6.55 9.87 8.53
C ARG A 307 6.79 8.73 9.51
N GLU A 308 5.91 8.55 10.49
CA GLU A 308 6.03 7.47 11.46
C GLU A 308 5.89 6.09 10.82
N VAL A 309 4.91 5.89 9.92
CA VAL A 309 4.78 4.62 9.17
C VAL A 309 6.00 4.39 8.31
N LEU A 310 6.50 5.41 7.60
CA LEU A 310 7.72 5.31 6.80
C LEU A 310 8.93 4.95 7.68
N ARG A 311 9.07 5.60 8.83
CA ARG A 311 10.17 5.35 9.78
C ARG A 311 10.17 3.92 10.31
N GLU A 312 8.98 3.39 10.65
CA GLU A 312 8.85 2.10 11.33
C GLU A 312 8.79 0.90 10.38
N TYR A 313 8.31 1.10 9.15
CA TYR A 313 8.04 0.01 8.22
C TYR A 313 8.69 0.19 6.85
N GLY A 314 9.17 1.38 6.50
CA GLY A 314 9.61 1.71 5.14
C GLY A 314 8.44 1.80 4.16
N ASN A 315 8.75 1.81 2.87
CA ASN A 315 7.75 1.81 1.81
C ASN A 315 7.45 0.35 1.39
N MET A 316 6.33 -0.18 1.85
CA MET A 316 5.82 -1.51 1.50
C MET A 316 4.92 -1.48 0.26
N SER A 317 4.97 -0.42 -0.57
CA SER A 317 4.10 -0.26 -1.75
C SER A 317 2.59 -0.30 -1.38
N ALA A 318 1.76 -1.14 -2.03
CA ALA A 318 0.30 -1.16 -1.85
C ALA A 318 -0.19 -1.21 -0.39
N PRO A 319 0.33 -2.05 0.53
CA PRO A 319 -0.11 -2.10 1.91
C PRO A 319 0.08 -0.80 2.70
N THR A 320 1.07 0.03 2.34
CA THR A 320 1.51 1.15 3.19
C THR A 320 0.40 2.15 3.51
N CYS A 321 -0.47 2.49 2.53
CA CYS A 321 -1.59 3.40 2.79
C CYS A 321 -2.64 2.80 3.74
N LEU A 322 -2.76 1.47 3.79
CA LEU A 322 -3.62 0.78 4.73
C LEU A 322 -3.02 0.72 6.14
N PHE A 323 -1.69 0.62 6.28
CA PHE A 323 -1.01 0.83 7.57
C PHE A 323 -1.28 2.23 8.12
N MET A 324 -1.25 3.24 7.24
CA MET A 324 -1.64 4.60 7.58
C MET A 324 -3.09 4.67 8.10
N LEU A 325 -4.04 4.13 7.32
CA LEU A 325 -5.45 4.14 7.69
C LEU A 325 -5.72 3.38 9.00
N ASP A 326 -5.04 2.24 9.23
CA ASP A 326 -5.15 1.49 10.49
C ASP A 326 -4.67 2.31 11.68
N ARG A 327 -3.59 3.08 11.50
CA ARG A 327 -3.06 3.98 12.54
C ARG A 327 -4.08 5.06 12.91
N PHE A 328 -4.64 5.79 11.95
CA PHE A 328 -5.70 6.78 12.18
C PHE A 328 -6.92 6.15 12.86
N ARG A 329 -7.32 4.97 12.41
CA ARG A 329 -8.46 4.23 12.95
C ARG A 329 -8.23 3.82 14.40
N ARG A 330 -7.06 3.26 14.73
CA ARG A 330 -6.70 2.83 16.10
C ARG A 330 -6.52 3.99 17.05
N ALA A 331 -5.94 5.08 16.60
CA ALA A 331 -5.83 6.32 17.36
C ALA A 331 -7.17 7.04 17.54
N ARG A 332 -8.23 6.63 16.81
CA ARG A 332 -9.56 7.24 16.77
C ARG A 332 -9.53 8.71 16.36
N GLU A 333 -8.61 9.06 15.47
CA GLU A 333 -8.44 10.44 15.04
C GLU A 333 -9.54 10.91 14.09
N ILE A 334 -10.10 10.01 13.27
CA ILE A 334 -11.26 10.33 12.46
C ILE A 334 -12.48 10.34 13.38
N ALA A 335 -12.87 11.54 13.82
CA ALA A 335 -14.02 11.73 14.69
C ALA A 335 -15.34 11.61 13.93
N GLN A 336 -16.44 11.68 14.65
CA GLN A 336 -17.78 11.68 14.07
C GLN A 336 -18.00 12.98 13.28
N GLY A 337 -18.31 12.87 12.01
CA GLY A 337 -18.52 14.00 11.11
C GLY A 337 -17.26 14.45 10.36
N ASP A 338 -16.07 13.94 10.70
CA ASP A 338 -14.83 14.23 9.99
C ASP A 338 -14.80 13.57 8.61
N HIS A 339 -14.09 14.25 7.70
CA HIS A 339 -13.75 13.76 6.37
C HIS A 339 -12.25 13.50 6.25
N ALA A 340 -11.90 12.29 5.89
CA ALA A 340 -10.51 11.92 5.61
C ALA A 340 -10.37 11.38 4.17
N VAL A 341 -9.29 11.71 3.49
CA VAL A 341 -8.99 11.14 2.18
C VAL A 341 -7.80 10.20 2.26
N VAL A 342 -8.02 8.94 1.95
CA VAL A 342 -6.94 7.97 1.67
C VAL A 342 -6.46 8.22 0.25
N THR A 343 -5.16 8.49 0.07
CA THR A 343 -4.59 8.76 -1.24
C THR A 343 -3.26 8.04 -1.43
N ALA A 344 -3.05 7.55 -2.63
CA ALA A 344 -1.80 6.95 -3.06
C ALA A 344 -1.53 7.25 -4.53
N LEU A 345 -0.25 7.30 -4.89
CA LEU A 345 0.21 7.44 -6.26
C LEU A 345 0.80 6.11 -6.73
N GLY A 346 0.66 5.80 -7.99
CA GLY A 346 1.15 4.54 -8.56
C GLY A 346 1.42 4.61 -10.04
N PRO A 347 1.87 3.46 -10.58
CA PRO A 347 2.12 3.31 -12.01
C PRO A 347 0.97 3.78 -12.89
N GLY A 348 1.37 4.41 -14.06
CA GLY A 348 0.41 4.82 -15.03
C GLY A 348 0.64 6.22 -15.63
N PHE A 349 1.15 7.26 -14.97
CA PHE A 349 1.17 7.55 -13.56
C PHE A 349 -0.22 7.97 -13.08
N SER A 350 -0.60 7.55 -11.89
CA SER A 350 -1.97 7.75 -11.41
C SER A 350 -2.03 8.19 -9.96
N ALA A 351 -3.16 8.81 -9.59
CA ALA A 351 -3.55 9.07 -8.22
C ALA A 351 -4.89 8.43 -7.92
N GLU A 352 -4.98 7.82 -6.74
CA GLU A 352 -6.20 7.21 -6.21
C GLU A 352 -6.65 7.94 -4.96
N TYR A 353 -7.95 8.15 -4.85
CA TYR A 353 -8.58 8.81 -3.73
C TYR A 353 -9.77 7.99 -3.21
N VAL A 354 -9.85 7.83 -1.90
CA VAL A 354 -11.02 7.26 -1.23
C VAL A 354 -11.41 8.16 -0.08
N LEU A 355 -12.60 8.75 -0.14
CA LEU A 355 -13.16 9.53 0.94
C LEU A 355 -13.70 8.58 2.00
N VAL A 356 -13.19 8.73 3.20
CA VAL A 356 -13.64 7.98 4.38
C VAL A 356 -14.11 8.95 5.45
N GLY A 357 -15.11 8.53 6.20
CA GLY A 357 -15.64 9.31 7.30
C GLY A 357 -16.21 8.41 8.37
N ARG A 358 -16.58 8.97 9.50
CA ARG A 358 -17.29 8.25 10.56
C ARG A 358 -18.74 8.70 10.57
N ALA A 359 -19.66 7.73 10.53
CA ALA A 359 -21.09 8.01 10.58
C ALA A 359 -21.47 8.87 11.80
N ALA A 360 -22.43 9.76 11.58
CA ALA A 360 -22.99 10.63 12.61
C ALA A 360 -23.78 9.85 13.66
#